data_fd7be6c7edebb950704fe6aa8ad013e3
#
_entry.id   fd7be6c7edebb950704fe6aa8ad013e3
#
_cell.length_a   1.000
_cell.length_b   1.000
_cell.length_c   1.000
_cell.angle_alpha   90.00
_cell.angle_beta   90.00
_cell.angle_gamma   90.00
#
_symmetry.space_group_name_H-M   'P 1'
#
loop_
_entity.id
_entity.type
_entity.pdbx_description
1 polymer ?
#
loop_
_entity_poly.entity_id
_entity_poly.type
_entity_poly.pdbx_seq_one_letter_code
_entity_poly.pdbx_strand_id
1 'polypeptide(L)'
;MPYEFEGKAAIVTGGASGIGRAAANRLASDGASVVVADIDRDGGESVVDGIESSGGEATFVETDVSSESSVKNLVDTTLETYGSLDMAFNNAGIEGDNEPTVDQTVDNWDRVVDVNMKGVWLCLKHEIRAMLEGEGGAIVNTSSISGQTGAGAAPYVATKHGILGLTRTAAVETAQDDIRVNAVCPGTIDTPLSQRFQEKTPEAFEQFVEMHPMGRLGEPEEIADAVAWLLSEEASFATGDMFQIDGGYMAL
;
A
#
# COMPACT_ATOMS: atom_id res chain seq x y z
N MET A 1 5.54 -20.43 4.80
CA MET A 1 6.03 -21.05 3.55
C MET A 1 5.97 -19.96 2.49
N PRO A 2 6.85 -19.94 1.48
CA PRO A 2 6.72 -19.00 0.37
C PRO A 2 5.41 -19.28 -0.39
N TYR A 3 4.77 -18.23 -0.89
CA TYR A 3 3.68 -18.35 -1.85
C TYR A 3 4.28 -18.65 -3.24
N GLU A 4 3.49 -19.22 -4.14
CA GLU A 4 3.95 -19.52 -5.50
C GLU A 4 3.54 -18.37 -6.44
N PHE A 5 4.44 -17.36 -6.55
CA PHE A 5 4.24 -16.20 -7.44
C PHE A 5 5.10 -16.27 -8.71
N GLU A 6 5.70 -17.39 -8.99
CA GLU A 6 6.51 -17.57 -10.20
C GLU A 6 5.70 -17.30 -11.47
N GLY A 7 6.21 -16.42 -12.34
CA GLY A 7 5.53 -15.97 -13.56
C GLY A 7 4.42 -14.94 -13.35
N LYS A 8 4.24 -14.40 -12.13
CA LYS A 8 3.29 -13.34 -11.81
C LYS A 8 3.98 -11.99 -11.74
N ALA A 9 3.32 -10.95 -12.27
CA ALA A 9 3.79 -9.57 -12.19
C ALA A 9 3.05 -8.78 -11.11
N ALA A 10 3.79 -8.03 -10.29
CA ALA A 10 3.27 -7.25 -9.17
C ALA A 10 3.70 -5.78 -9.26
N ILE A 11 2.77 -4.84 -9.06
CA ILE A 11 3.06 -3.42 -8.82
C ILE A 11 3.06 -3.16 -7.32
N VAL A 12 4.07 -2.42 -6.82
CA VAL A 12 4.10 -1.91 -5.44
C VAL A 12 4.33 -0.40 -5.48
N THR A 13 3.31 0.39 -5.14
CA THR A 13 3.44 1.86 -5.02
C THR A 13 3.97 2.27 -3.65
N GLY A 14 4.78 3.35 -3.58
CA GLY A 14 5.51 3.70 -2.36
C GLY A 14 6.55 2.63 -2.01
N GLY A 15 7.13 2.00 -3.04
CA GLY A 15 7.99 0.83 -2.91
C GLY A 15 9.43 1.13 -2.48
N ALA A 16 9.85 2.39 -2.46
CA ALA A 16 11.22 2.79 -2.12
C ALA A 16 11.55 2.64 -0.62
N SER A 17 10.55 2.59 0.28
CA SER A 17 10.79 2.57 1.73
C SER A 17 9.70 1.86 2.54
N GLY A 18 9.96 1.63 3.83
CA GLY A 18 9.00 1.15 4.81
C GLY A 18 8.25 -0.11 4.37
N ILE A 19 6.93 -0.09 4.52
CA ILE A 19 6.02 -1.21 4.20
C ILE A 19 6.12 -1.59 2.72
N GLY A 20 6.15 -0.60 1.81
CA GLY A 20 6.24 -0.85 0.37
C GLY A 20 7.53 -1.61 -0.01
N ARG A 21 8.68 -1.18 0.53
CA ARG A 21 9.94 -1.89 0.34
C ARG A 21 9.90 -3.32 0.88
N ALA A 22 9.35 -3.51 2.08
CA ALA A 22 9.22 -4.85 2.66
C ALA A 22 8.30 -5.74 1.82
N ALA A 23 7.19 -5.20 1.31
CA ALA A 23 6.27 -5.93 0.43
C ALA A 23 6.93 -6.27 -0.91
N ALA A 24 7.66 -5.33 -1.54
CA ALA A 24 8.38 -5.60 -2.79
C ALA A 24 9.41 -6.74 -2.62
N ASN A 25 10.21 -6.68 -1.55
CA ASN A 25 11.16 -7.75 -1.22
C ASN A 25 10.45 -9.08 -0.96
N ARG A 26 9.34 -9.08 -0.23
CA ARG A 26 8.58 -10.28 0.08
C ARG A 26 8.01 -10.91 -1.19
N LEU A 27 7.34 -10.15 -2.03
CA LEU A 27 6.75 -10.67 -3.28
C LEU A 27 7.83 -11.21 -4.22
N ALA A 28 8.96 -10.51 -4.36
CA ALA A 28 10.09 -11.00 -5.16
C ALA A 28 10.70 -12.28 -4.58
N SER A 29 10.81 -12.41 -3.25
CA SER A 29 11.31 -13.65 -2.61
C SER A 29 10.38 -14.85 -2.80
N ASP A 30 9.10 -14.60 -3.02
CA ASP A 30 8.08 -15.61 -3.32
C ASP A 30 7.94 -15.87 -4.85
N GLY A 31 8.82 -15.27 -5.68
CA GLY A 31 8.96 -15.55 -7.11
C GLY A 31 8.27 -14.55 -8.06
N ALA A 32 7.65 -13.48 -7.55
CA ALA A 32 7.05 -12.47 -8.42
C ALA A 32 8.09 -11.61 -9.13
N SER A 33 7.78 -11.16 -10.36
CA SER A 33 8.46 -10.05 -11.02
C SER A 33 7.84 -8.73 -10.50
N VAL A 34 8.63 -7.85 -9.86
CA VAL A 34 8.10 -6.72 -9.10
C VAL A 34 8.41 -5.38 -9.77
N VAL A 35 7.39 -4.57 -10.00
CA VAL A 35 7.55 -3.16 -10.36
C VAL A 35 7.52 -2.31 -9.08
N VAL A 36 8.68 -1.76 -8.72
CA VAL A 36 8.84 -0.81 -7.62
C VAL A 36 8.48 0.58 -8.13
N ALA A 37 7.36 1.14 -7.68
CA ALA A 37 6.87 2.45 -8.11
C ALA A 37 6.98 3.46 -6.96
N ASP A 38 7.73 4.54 -7.18
CA ASP A 38 7.91 5.61 -6.19
C ASP A 38 8.31 6.92 -6.87
N ILE A 39 8.17 8.05 -6.17
CA ILE A 39 8.76 9.34 -6.59
C ILE A 39 10.26 9.44 -6.22
N ASP A 40 10.70 8.65 -5.24
CA ASP A 40 12.10 8.55 -4.80
C ASP A 40 12.86 7.57 -5.69
N ARG A 41 13.52 8.10 -6.73
CA ARG A 41 14.29 7.31 -7.68
C ARG A 41 15.42 6.55 -7.00
N ASP A 42 16.23 7.24 -6.21
CA ASP A 42 17.42 6.63 -5.59
C ASP A 42 17.04 5.49 -4.64
N GLY A 43 15.99 5.71 -3.83
CA GLY A 43 15.42 4.69 -2.95
C GLY A 43 14.85 3.50 -3.73
N GLY A 44 14.09 3.77 -4.80
CA GLY A 44 13.48 2.73 -5.62
C GLY A 44 14.50 1.88 -6.37
N GLU A 45 15.49 2.50 -7.00
CA GLU A 45 16.60 1.80 -7.66
C GLU A 45 17.40 0.94 -6.67
N SER A 46 17.64 1.44 -5.44
CA SER A 46 18.29 0.65 -4.38
C SER A 46 17.50 -0.59 -3.98
N VAL A 47 16.16 -0.53 -3.99
CA VAL A 47 15.30 -1.70 -3.71
C VAL A 47 15.41 -2.71 -4.84
N VAL A 48 15.38 -2.27 -6.09
CA VAL A 48 15.56 -3.13 -7.27
C VAL A 48 16.92 -3.85 -7.22
N ASP A 49 18.02 -3.11 -6.98
CA ASP A 49 19.36 -3.69 -6.83
C ASP A 49 19.41 -4.77 -5.74
N GLY A 50 18.74 -4.54 -4.62
CA GLY A 50 18.63 -5.50 -3.51
C GLY A 50 17.89 -6.77 -3.90
N ILE A 51 16.77 -6.65 -4.60
CA ILE A 51 15.96 -7.78 -5.10
C ILE A 51 16.77 -8.58 -6.12
N GLU A 52 17.38 -7.94 -7.10
CA GLU A 52 18.19 -8.60 -8.13
C GLU A 52 19.43 -9.30 -7.55
N SER A 53 20.12 -8.66 -6.59
CA SER A 53 21.25 -9.24 -5.87
C SER A 53 20.86 -10.50 -5.08
N SER A 54 19.59 -10.62 -4.71
CA SER A 54 19.03 -11.79 -4.02
C SER A 54 18.49 -12.85 -4.98
N GLY A 55 18.59 -12.61 -6.30
CA GLY A 55 18.15 -13.52 -7.36
C GLY A 55 16.69 -13.38 -7.77
N GLY A 56 15.99 -12.35 -7.29
CA GLY A 56 14.65 -11.97 -7.73
C GLY A 56 14.69 -11.11 -9.00
N GLU A 57 13.51 -10.74 -9.49
CA GLU A 57 13.32 -9.89 -10.66
C GLU A 57 12.54 -8.63 -10.28
N ALA A 58 13.09 -7.45 -10.59
CA ALA A 58 12.40 -6.18 -10.32
C ALA A 58 12.76 -5.11 -11.35
N THR A 59 11.87 -4.11 -11.47
CA THR A 59 12.06 -2.91 -12.30
C THR A 59 11.58 -1.69 -11.53
N PHE A 60 12.30 -0.58 -11.62
CA PHE A 60 11.86 0.69 -11.05
C PHE A 60 11.11 1.53 -12.08
N VAL A 61 9.96 2.10 -11.67
CA VAL A 61 9.21 3.10 -12.46
C VAL A 61 8.95 4.32 -11.59
N GLU A 62 9.56 5.45 -11.94
CA GLU A 62 9.28 6.73 -11.27
C GLU A 62 7.81 7.10 -11.42
N THR A 63 7.09 7.18 -10.30
CA THR A 63 5.64 7.31 -10.31
C THR A 63 5.14 8.29 -9.26
N ASP A 64 4.47 9.35 -9.70
CA ASP A 64 3.60 10.20 -8.88
C ASP A 64 2.18 9.68 -8.98
N VAL A 65 1.68 9.03 -7.91
CA VAL A 65 0.33 8.46 -7.88
C VAL A 65 -0.78 9.50 -7.97
N SER A 66 -0.51 10.78 -7.68
CA SER A 66 -1.47 11.88 -7.84
C SER A 66 -1.72 12.27 -9.30
N SER A 67 -0.85 11.81 -10.22
CA SER A 67 -0.88 12.08 -11.67
C SER A 67 -1.42 10.88 -12.45
N GLU A 68 -2.58 11.05 -13.10
CA GLU A 68 -3.18 9.97 -13.90
C GLU A 68 -2.26 9.48 -15.02
N SER A 69 -1.53 10.38 -15.69
CA SER A 69 -0.59 9.99 -16.74
C SER A 69 0.58 9.18 -16.22
N SER A 70 1.04 9.46 -14.98
CA SER A 70 2.11 8.72 -14.34
C SER A 70 1.65 7.31 -13.95
N VAL A 71 0.46 7.17 -13.36
CA VAL A 71 -0.12 5.87 -13.02
C VAL A 71 -0.41 5.04 -14.28
N LYS A 72 -0.93 5.67 -15.33
CA LYS A 72 -1.11 4.97 -16.62
C LYS A 72 0.22 4.45 -17.17
N ASN A 73 1.27 5.27 -17.17
CA ASN A 73 2.60 4.86 -17.61
C ASN A 73 3.15 3.70 -16.76
N LEU A 74 2.91 3.70 -15.44
CA LEU A 74 3.30 2.60 -14.55
C LEU A 74 2.70 1.27 -15.02
N VAL A 75 1.37 1.25 -15.24
CA VAL A 75 0.67 0.03 -15.68
C VAL A 75 1.10 -0.38 -17.10
N ASP A 76 1.19 0.56 -18.03
CA ASP A 76 1.65 0.29 -19.40
C ASP A 76 3.08 -0.33 -19.39
N THR A 77 4.00 0.26 -18.61
CA THR A 77 5.39 -0.25 -18.47
C THR A 77 5.40 -1.65 -17.87
N THR A 78 4.54 -1.94 -16.89
CA THR A 78 4.42 -3.27 -16.29
C THR A 78 4.01 -4.30 -17.35
N LEU A 79 2.99 -4.00 -18.14
CA LEU A 79 2.52 -4.87 -19.21
C LEU A 79 3.55 -5.05 -20.33
N GLU A 80 4.26 -3.99 -20.71
CA GLU A 80 5.33 -4.05 -21.72
C GLU A 80 6.52 -4.89 -21.24
N THR A 81 6.84 -4.84 -19.94
CA THR A 81 8.01 -5.52 -19.38
C THR A 81 7.73 -6.99 -19.08
N TYR A 82 6.59 -7.28 -18.47
CA TYR A 82 6.29 -8.60 -17.92
C TYR A 82 5.12 -9.32 -18.61
N GLY A 83 4.37 -8.63 -19.47
CA GLY A 83 3.28 -9.21 -20.27
C GLY A 83 1.94 -9.32 -19.55
N SER A 84 1.91 -9.19 -18.21
CA SER A 84 0.70 -9.22 -17.39
C SER A 84 0.78 -8.25 -16.21
N LEU A 85 -0.36 -8.04 -15.55
CA LEU A 85 -0.45 -7.48 -14.21
C LEU A 85 -1.38 -8.38 -13.39
N ASP A 86 -0.81 -9.13 -12.47
CA ASP A 86 -1.52 -10.13 -11.66
C ASP A 86 -1.80 -9.63 -10.24
N MET A 87 -0.92 -8.79 -9.71
CA MET A 87 -0.97 -8.33 -8.33
C MET A 87 -0.65 -6.83 -8.24
N ALA A 88 -1.33 -6.13 -7.31
CA ALA A 88 -1.02 -4.75 -7.02
C ALA A 88 -1.10 -4.46 -5.50
N PHE A 89 -0.12 -3.74 -4.98
CA PHE A 89 -0.12 -3.21 -3.64
C PHE A 89 -0.08 -1.69 -3.67
N ASN A 90 -1.23 -1.05 -3.47
CA ASN A 90 -1.42 0.39 -3.43
C ASN A 90 -1.07 0.92 -2.05
N ASN A 91 0.21 1.24 -1.84
CA ASN A 91 0.74 1.61 -0.54
C ASN A 91 1.22 3.07 -0.46
N ALA A 92 1.51 3.74 -1.57
CA ALA A 92 1.94 5.13 -1.57
C ALA A 92 1.00 6.04 -0.75
N GLY A 93 1.58 6.86 0.13
CA GLY A 93 0.80 7.77 0.97
C GLY A 93 1.66 8.69 1.82
N ILE A 94 1.04 9.77 2.28
CA ILE A 94 1.63 10.80 3.13
C ILE A 94 0.70 11.12 4.32
N GLU A 95 1.26 11.56 5.44
CA GLU A 95 0.47 12.02 6.61
C GLU A 95 -0.07 13.44 6.42
N GLY A 96 0.70 14.28 5.74
CA GLY A 96 0.45 15.71 5.69
C GLY A 96 0.85 16.42 6.98
N ASP A 97 0.29 17.63 7.20
CA ASP A 97 0.53 18.43 8.39
C ASP A 97 -0.46 18.01 9.49
N ASN A 98 0.08 17.74 10.69
CA ASN A 98 -0.72 17.29 11.83
C ASN A 98 -1.24 18.48 12.65
N GLU A 99 -2.16 19.25 12.05
CA GLU A 99 -2.82 20.40 12.68
C GLU A 99 -4.27 20.09 13.05
N PRO A 100 -4.83 20.78 14.05
CA PRO A 100 -6.27 20.72 14.33
C PRO A 100 -7.11 21.06 13.09
N THR A 101 -8.33 20.52 13.00
CA THR A 101 -9.22 20.72 11.83
C THR A 101 -9.42 22.19 11.46
N VAL A 102 -9.49 23.08 12.46
CA VAL A 102 -9.71 24.53 12.24
C VAL A 102 -8.50 25.25 11.68
N ASP A 103 -7.31 24.70 11.85
CA ASP A 103 -6.01 25.27 11.41
C ASP A 103 -5.46 24.58 10.16
N GLN A 104 -6.15 23.54 9.65
CA GLN A 104 -5.76 22.87 8.42
C GLN A 104 -5.86 23.79 7.21
N THR A 105 -4.81 23.81 6.40
CA THR A 105 -4.81 24.55 5.15
C THR A 105 -5.47 23.76 4.01
N VAL A 106 -6.04 24.47 3.04
CA VAL A 106 -6.58 23.84 1.82
C VAL A 106 -5.48 23.12 1.04
N ASP A 107 -4.30 23.72 0.95
CA ASP A 107 -3.16 23.14 0.23
C ASP A 107 -2.72 21.79 0.85
N ASN A 108 -2.68 21.70 2.20
CA ASN A 108 -2.38 20.44 2.86
C ASN A 108 -3.49 19.39 2.64
N TRP A 109 -4.75 19.82 2.73
CA TRP A 109 -5.91 18.97 2.43
C TRP A 109 -5.82 18.40 1.02
N ASP A 110 -5.66 19.26 0.02
CA ASP A 110 -5.63 18.86 -1.39
C ASP A 110 -4.45 17.90 -1.66
N ARG A 111 -3.27 18.21 -1.13
CA ARG A 111 -2.08 17.36 -1.26
C ARG A 111 -2.30 15.95 -0.68
N VAL A 112 -2.88 15.84 0.53
CA VAL A 112 -3.12 14.54 1.18
C VAL A 112 -4.21 13.77 0.45
N VAL A 113 -5.27 14.44 0.00
CA VAL A 113 -6.35 13.81 -0.77
C VAL A 113 -5.85 13.33 -2.13
N ASP A 114 -5.06 14.14 -2.83
CA ASP A 114 -4.54 13.81 -4.15
C ASP A 114 -3.62 12.58 -4.11
N VAL A 115 -2.73 12.50 -3.11
CA VAL A 115 -1.83 11.35 -2.99
C VAL A 115 -2.55 10.12 -2.45
N ASN A 116 -3.20 10.23 -1.27
CA ASN A 116 -3.68 9.05 -0.55
C ASN A 116 -4.95 8.44 -1.12
N MET A 117 -5.92 9.25 -1.51
CA MET A 117 -7.24 8.75 -1.91
C MET A 117 -7.43 8.77 -3.42
N LYS A 118 -7.16 9.89 -4.08
CA LYS A 118 -7.23 9.99 -5.53
C LYS A 118 -6.17 9.10 -6.18
N GLY A 119 -4.94 9.05 -5.60
CA GLY A 119 -3.88 8.15 -6.07
C GLY A 119 -4.30 6.69 -6.06
N VAL A 120 -4.86 6.19 -4.95
CA VAL A 120 -5.40 4.82 -4.88
C VAL A 120 -6.51 4.60 -5.90
N TRP A 121 -7.42 5.56 -6.09
CA TRP A 121 -8.46 5.46 -7.11
C TRP A 121 -7.88 5.40 -8.53
N LEU A 122 -6.84 6.20 -8.85
CA LEU A 122 -6.17 6.16 -10.15
C LEU A 122 -5.47 4.81 -10.38
N CYS A 123 -4.80 4.28 -9.35
CA CYS A 123 -4.20 2.94 -9.41
C CYS A 123 -5.29 1.89 -9.70
N LEU A 124 -6.33 1.81 -8.89
CA LEU A 124 -7.46 0.89 -9.10
C LEU A 124 -8.03 0.99 -10.51
N LYS A 125 -8.22 2.22 -11.03
CA LYS A 125 -8.77 2.45 -12.38
C LYS A 125 -7.95 1.80 -13.48
N HIS A 126 -6.63 1.91 -13.42
CA HIS A 126 -5.73 1.40 -14.47
C HIS A 126 -5.36 -0.07 -14.25
N GLU A 127 -5.17 -0.48 -13.00
CA GLU A 127 -4.88 -1.87 -12.61
C GLU A 127 -6.04 -2.81 -12.94
N ILE A 128 -7.26 -2.45 -12.50
CA ILE A 128 -8.47 -3.25 -12.81
C ILE A 128 -8.66 -3.38 -14.32
N ARG A 129 -8.45 -2.29 -15.09
CA ARG A 129 -8.55 -2.37 -16.57
C ARG A 129 -7.56 -3.38 -17.14
N ALA A 130 -6.31 -3.37 -16.68
CA ALA A 130 -5.30 -4.32 -17.14
C ALA A 130 -5.64 -5.76 -16.74
N MET A 131 -6.13 -5.97 -15.51
CA MET A 131 -6.53 -7.29 -15.01
C MET A 131 -7.78 -7.83 -15.74
N LEU A 132 -8.73 -6.97 -16.13
CA LEU A 132 -9.90 -7.35 -16.94
C LEU A 132 -9.52 -7.78 -18.37
N GLU A 133 -8.42 -7.27 -18.90
CA GLU A 133 -7.88 -7.67 -20.21
C GLU A 133 -6.97 -8.91 -20.11
N GLY A 134 -6.61 -9.31 -18.89
CA GLY A 134 -5.79 -10.47 -18.54
C GLY A 134 -6.59 -11.65 -17.97
N GLU A 135 -6.05 -12.31 -16.97
CA GLU A 135 -6.64 -13.49 -16.32
C GLU A 135 -7.21 -13.19 -14.90
N GLY A 136 -7.57 -11.93 -14.63
CA GLY A 136 -7.95 -11.49 -13.31
C GLY A 136 -6.75 -11.04 -12.47
N GLY A 137 -6.89 -11.05 -11.14
CA GLY A 137 -5.78 -10.65 -10.25
C GLY A 137 -6.19 -10.33 -8.81
N ALA A 138 -5.26 -9.78 -8.05
CA ALA A 138 -5.50 -9.38 -6.67
C ALA A 138 -4.89 -8.01 -6.36
N ILE A 139 -5.66 -7.16 -5.70
CA ILE A 139 -5.26 -5.80 -5.31
C ILE A 139 -5.38 -5.65 -3.79
N VAL A 140 -4.37 -5.08 -3.16
CA VAL A 140 -4.41 -4.69 -1.75
C VAL A 140 -4.15 -3.19 -1.63
N ASN A 141 -5.03 -2.49 -0.92
CA ASN A 141 -4.89 -1.06 -0.65
C ASN A 141 -4.45 -0.83 0.79
N THR A 142 -3.57 0.14 1.03
CA THR A 142 -3.13 0.52 2.37
C THR A 142 -4.04 1.59 2.97
N SER A 143 -4.94 1.17 3.87
CA SER A 143 -5.65 2.08 4.75
C SER A 143 -4.83 2.33 6.05
N SER A 144 -5.44 2.28 7.20
CA SER A 144 -4.85 2.48 8.53
C SER A 144 -5.90 2.16 9.60
N ILE A 145 -5.50 2.00 10.86
CA ILE A 145 -6.41 2.14 12.01
C ILE A 145 -7.13 3.50 11.98
N SER A 146 -6.48 4.55 11.47
CA SER A 146 -7.10 5.87 11.24
C SER A 146 -8.24 5.85 10.21
N GLY A 147 -8.33 4.82 9.38
CA GLY A 147 -9.48 4.62 8.47
C GLY A 147 -10.74 4.11 9.16
N GLN A 148 -10.69 3.82 10.46
CA GLN A 148 -11.79 3.30 11.26
C GLN A 148 -11.97 4.09 12.56
N THR A 149 -11.07 5.02 12.85
CA THR A 149 -11.07 5.86 14.05
C THR A 149 -10.89 7.33 13.70
N GLY A 150 -11.01 8.22 14.68
CA GLY A 150 -10.66 9.64 14.53
C GLY A 150 -9.19 9.95 14.88
N ALA A 151 -8.31 8.95 14.98
CA ALA A 151 -6.92 9.15 15.36
C ALA A 151 -6.10 9.68 14.18
N GLY A 152 -5.64 10.94 14.25
CA GLY A 152 -4.81 11.59 13.23
C GLY A 152 -5.40 12.91 12.72
N ALA A 153 -4.68 13.55 11.80
CA ALA A 153 -5.13 14.79 11.16
C ALA A 153 -6.33 14.55 10.22
N ALA A 154 -7.24 15.51 10.15
CA ALA A 154 -8.49 15.40 9.40
C ALA A 154 -8.30 14.94 7.94
N PRO A 155 -7.38 15.49 7.11
CA PRO A 155 -7.21 15.02 5.73
C PRO A 155 -6.72 13.58 5.66
N TYR A 156 -5.80 13.17 6.53
CA TYR A 156 -5.32 11.78 6.58
C TYR A 156 -6.44 10.81 6.97
N VAL A 157 -7.15 11.10 8.07
CA VAL A 157 -8.28 10.28 8.54
C VAL A 157 -9.35 10.16 7.45
N ALA A 158 -9.73 11.26 6.81
CA ALA A 158 -10.72 11.25 5.74
C ALA A 158 -10.29 10.36 4.55
N THR A 159 -9.01 10.47 4.14
CA THR A 159 -8.50 9.65 3.02
C THR A 159 -8.45 8.17 3.35
N LYS A 160 -8.04 7.80 4.58
CA LYS A 160 -7.96 6.40 5.01
C LYS A 160 -9.36 5.76 5.16
N HIS A 161 -10.38 6.51 5.58
CA HIS A 161 -11.78 6.08 5.50
C HIS A 161 -12.24 5.93 4.04
N GLY A 162 -11.89 6.89 3.17
CA GLY A 162 -12.25 6.86 1.75
C GLY A 162 -11.70 5.63 1.02
N ILE A 163 -10.47 5.22 1.35
CA ILE A 163 -9.84 4.01 0.77
C ILE A 163 -10.67 2.76 1.08
N LEU A 164 -11.24 2.62 2.27
CA LEU A 164 -12.11 1.49 2.61
C LEU A 164 -13.40 1.48 1.76
N GLY A 165 -13.92 2.66 1.44
CA GLY A 165 -15.04 2.81 0.51
C GLY A 165 -14.67 2.39 -0.91
N LEU A 166 -13.53 2.87 -1.42
CA LEU A 166 -13.01 2.51 -2.75
C LEU A 166 -12.75 1.00 -2.86
N THR A 167 -12.14 0.40 -1.85
CA THR A 167 -11.88 -1.05 -1.78
C THR A 167 -13.17 -1.87 -1.92
N ARG A 168 -14.21 -1.52 -1.14
CA ARG A 168 -15.49 -2.24 -1.20
C ARG A 168 -16.19 -2.07 -2.53
N THR A 169 -16.18 -0.87 -3.09
CA THR A 169 -16.78 -0.60 -4.39
C THR A 169 -16.09 -1.41 -5.48
N ALA A 170 -14.77 -1.33 -5.57
CA ALA A 170 -13.99 -2.06 -6.55
C ALA A 170 -14.20 -3.59 -6.42
N ALA A 171 -14.17 -4.13 -5.19
CA ALA A 171 -14.40 -5.55 -4.94
C ALA A 171 -15.76 -6.04 -5.43
N VAL A 172 -16.83 -5.24 -5.22
CA VAL A 172 -18.19 -5.62 -5.68
C VAL A 172 -18.29 -5.55 -7.21
N GLU A 173 -17.66 -4.55 -7.82
CA GLU A 173 -17.68 -4.34 -9.27
C GLU A 173 -16.93 -5.44 -10.04
N THR A 174 -15.89 -6.05 -9.43
CA THR A 174 -14.96 -6.96 -10.14
C THR A 174 -14.99 -8.41 -9.66
N ALA A 175 -15.83 -8.75 -8.66
CA ALA A 175 -15.86 -10.09 -8.06
C ALA A 175 -16.22 -11.22 -9.04
N GLN A 176 -16.89 -10.92 -10.16
CA GLN A 176 -17.26 -11.92 -11.18
C GLN A 176 -16.19 -12.06 -12.28
N ASP A 177 -15.17 -11.22 -12.24
CA ASP A 177 -14.09 -11.15 -13.23
C ASP A 177 -12.76 -11.70 -12.64
N ASP A 178 -12.85 -12.52 -11.59
CA ASP A 178 -11.71 -13.13 -10.89
C ASP A 178 -10.70 -12.09 -10.36
N ILE A 179 -11.18 -10.88 -10.02
CA ILE A 179 -10.36 -9.82 -9.40
C ILE A 179 -10.81 -9.63 -7.95
N ARG A 180 -9.88 -9.77 -7.03
CA ARG A 180 -10.08 -9.55 -5.59
C ARG A 180 -9.45 -8.23 -5.16
N VAL A 181 -10.18 -7.44 -4.38
CA VAL A 181 -9.70 -6.15 -3.87
C VAL A 181 -9.92 -6.08 -2.37
N ASN A 182 -8.83 -5.98 -1.59
CA ASN A 182 -8.88 -5.90 -0.13
C ASN A 182 -8.09 -4.69 0.38
N ALA A 183 -8.20 -4.41 1.67
CA ALA A 183 -7.39 -3.40 2.32
C ALA A 183 -6.66 -3.97 3.54
N VAL A 184 -5.43 -3.52 3.78
CA VAL A 184 -4.75 -3.68 5.06
C VAL A 184 -4.92 -2.39 5.88
N CYS A 185 -5.09 -2.55 7.19
CA CYS A 185 -5.24 -1.47 8.15
C CYS A 185 -4.13 -1.59 9.21
N PRO A 186 -2.90 -1.13 8.92
CA PRO A 186 -1.81 -1.18 9.86
C PRO A 186 -2.08 -0.33 11.11
N GLY A 187 -1.56 -0.77 12.26
CA GLY A 187 -1.30 0.06 13.41
C GLY A 187 -0.08 0.94 13.18
N THR A 188 0.66 1.25 14.25
CA THR A 188 1.92 1.98 14.12
C THR A 188 3.04 1.01 13.76
N ILE A 189 3.63 1.22 12.60
CA ILE A 189 4.69 0.38 12.03
C ILE A 189 6.01 1.15 12.05
N ASP A 190 7.13 0.50 12.37
CA ASP A 190 8.46 1.11 12.35
C ASP A 190 8.90 1.39 10.91
N THR A 191 8.70 2.63 10.51
CA THR A 191 8.95 3.13 9.15
C THR A 191 9.58 4.52 9.22
N PRO A 192 10.18 5.03 8.15
CA PRO A 192 10.61 6.43 8.10
C PRO A 192 9.50 7.43 8.42
N LEU A 193 8.24 7.06 8.22
CA LEU A 193 7.07 7.88 8.56
C LEU A 193 6.90 8.00 10.08
N SER A 194 6.85 6.88 10.80
CA SER A 194 6.71 6.85 12.26
C SER A 194 7.93 7.40 12.98
N GLN A 195 9.14 7.21 12.44
CA GLN A 195 10.38 7.77 12.98
C GLN A 195 10.36 9.31 12.97
N ARG A 196 9.84 9.93 11.90
CA ARG A 196 9.64 11.40 11.86
C ARG A 196 8.63 11.88 12.92
N PHE A 197 7.60 11.10 13.22
CA PHE A 197 6.66 11.40 14.31
C PHE A 197 7.36 11.30 15.67
N GLN A 198 8.13 10.24 15.90
CA GLN A 198 8.93 10.05 17.11
C GLN A 198 9.92 11.21 17.33
N GLU A 199 10.63 11.64 16.29
CA GLU A 199 11.58 12.78 16.37
C GLU A 199 10.91 14.08 16.77
N LYS A 200 9.70 14.35 16.23
CA LYS A 200 8.96 15.60 16.49
C LYS A 200 8.30 15.62 17.86
N THR A 201 7.78 14.50 18.33
CA THR A 201 6.96 14.40 19.55
C THR A 201 7.21 13.10 20.30
N PRO A 202 8.42 12.90 20.92
CA PRO A 202 8.81 11.62 21.53
C PRO A 202 7.84 11.11 22.59
N GLU A 203 7.39 12.00 23.51
CA GLU A 203 6.48 11.63 24.59
C GLU A 203 5.10 11.19 24.08
N ALA A 204 4.57 11.88 23.06
CA ALA A 204 3.30 11.50 22.43
C ALA A 204 3.45 10.17 21.67
N PHE A 205 4.60 9.93 21.07
CA PHE A 205 4.91 8.69 20.38
C PHE A 205 4.99 7.49 21.34
N GLU A 206 5.65 7.62 22.49
CA GLU A 206 5.70 6.57 23.52
C GLU A 206 4.28 6.21 24.02
N GLN A 207 3.46 7.23 24.33
CA GLN A 207 2.06 7.00 24.70
C GLN A 207 1.28 6.27 23.62
N PHE A 208 1.54 6.60 22.35
CA PHE A 208 0.86 5.97 21.22
C PHE A 208 1.27 4.50 21.04
N VAL A 209 2.54 4.18 21.29
CA VAL A 209 3.02 2.79 21.31
C VAL A 209 2.36 1.99 22.45
N GLU A 210 2.25 2.57 23.65
CA GLU A 210 1.61 1.94 24.82
C GLU A 210 0.12 1.66 24.61
N MET A 211 -0.56 2.38 23.70
CA MET A 211 -1.95 2.11 23.35
C MET A 211 -2.13 0.80 22.54
N HIS A 212 -1.06 0.24 22.00
CA HIS A 212 -1.11 -1.06 21.33
C HIS A 212 -0.98 -2.18 22.40
N PRO A 213 -1.94 -3.10 22.54
CA PRO A 213 -1.88 -4.18 23.51
C PRO A 213 -0.60 -5.04 23.46
N MET A 214 0.01 -5.17 22.27
CA MET A 214 1.30 -5.85 22.13
C MET A 214 2.49 -5.04 22.66
N GLY A 215 2.33 -3.75 23.01
CA GLY A 215 3.34 -2.89 23.62
C GLY A 215 4.56 -2.61 22.76
N ARG A 216 4.44 -2.72 21.46
CA ARG A 216 5.52 -2.43 20.50
C ARG A 216 4.97 -1.92 19.18
N LEU A 217 5.85 -1.35 18.36
CA LEU A 217 5.57 -1.13 16.95
C LEU A 217 5.45 -2.45 16.20
N GLY A 218 4.68 -2.45 15.12
CA GLY A 218 4.76 -3.50 14.11
C GLY A 218 5.99 -3.31 13.23
N GLU A 219 6.50 -4.39 12.68
CA GLU A 219 7.56 -4.35 11.69
C GLU A 219 6.96 -4.30 10.27
N PRO A 220 7.61 -3.62 9.30
CA PRO A 220 7.15 -3.58 7.92
C PRO A 220 6.89 -4.96 7.32
N GLU A 221 7.70 -5.95 7.70
CA GLU A 221 7.61 -7.34 7.28
C GLU A 221 6.31 -8.01 7.74
N GLU A 222 5.77 -7.64 8.91
CA GLU A 222 4.50 -8.17 9.40
C GLU A 222 3.30 -7.73 8.53
N ILE A 223 3.40 -6.53 7.95
CA ILE A 223 2.40 -6.05 6.97
C ILE A 223 2.64 -6.71 5.61
N ALA A 224 3.90 -6.83 5.18
CA ALA A 224 4.26 -7.48 3.92
C ALA A 224 3.78 -8.93 3.86
N ASP A 225 3.87 -9.67 4.97
CA ASP A 225 3.37 -11.04 5.08
C ASP A 225 1.85 -11.12 4.88
N ALA A 226 1.10 -10.21 5.48
CA ALA A 226 -0.36 -10.15 5.30
C ALA A 226 -0.73 -9.74 3.86
N VAL A 227 0.00 -8.81 3.26
CA VAL A 227 -0.18 -8.40 1.85
C VAL A 227 0.07 -9.59 0.92
N ALA A 228 1.17 -10.32 1.11
CA ALA A 228 1.48 -11.49 0.30
C ALA A 228 0.39 -12.57 0.39
N TRP A 229 -0.16 -12.82 1.60
CA TRP A 229 -1.30 -13.73 1.75
C TRP A 229 -2.53 -13.23 1.00
N LEU A 230 -2.89 -11.95 1.12
CA LEU A 230 -4.07 -11.39 0.46
C LEU A 230 -3.95 -11.39 -1.06
N LEU A 231 -2.73 -11.30 -1.59
CA LEU A 231 -2.46 -11.39 -3.03
C LEU A 231 -2.42 -12.82 -3.54
N SER A 232 -2.24 -13.82 -2.66
CA SER A 232 -2.12 -15.24 -3.04
C SER A 232 -3.48 -15.91 -3.25
N GLU A 233 -3.45 -17.09 -3.89
CA GLU A 233 -4.61 -17.98 -4.05
C GLU A 233 -5.15 -18.52 -2.72
N GLU A 234 -4.36 -18.49 -1.63
CA GLU A 234 -4.82 -18.92 -0.31
C GLU A 234 -5.90 -17.97 0.26
N ALA A 235 -5.99 -16.73 -0.27
CA ALA A 235 -7.03 -15.75 0.04
C ALA A 235 -8.16 -15.70 -1.01
N SER A 236 -8.40 -16.78 -1.76
CA SER A 236 -9.32 -16.85 -2.91
C SER A 236 -10.77 -16.46 -2.60
N PHE A 237 -11.20 -16.51 -1.34
CA PHE A 237 -12.56 -16.11 -0.93
C PHE A 237 -12.59 -14.79 -0.13
N ALA A 238 -11.45 -14.06 -0.08
CA ALA A 238 -11.35 -12.76 0.59
C ALA A 238 -11.40 -11.64 -0.45
N THR A 239 -12.49 -10.85 -0.45
CA THR A 239 -12.62 -9.64 -1.27
C THR A 239 -13.53 -8.63 -0.58
N GLY A 240 -13.21 -7.34 -0.69
CA GLY A 240 -13.96 -6.22 -0.11
C GLY A 240 -13.75 -6.02 1.39
N ASP A 241 -12.83 -6.74 2.00
CA ASP A 241 -12.61 -6.70 3.45
C ASP A 241 -11.41 -5.80 3.83
N MET A 242 -11.35 -5.48 5.12
CA MET A 242 -10.30 -4.72 5.76
C MET A 242 -9.62 -5.57 6.85
N PHE A 243 -8.33 -5.79 6.70
CA PHE A 243 -7.56 -6.64 7.59
C PHE A 243 -6.72 -5.79 8.54
N GLN A 244 -7.05 -5.85 9.84
CA GLN A 244 -6.28 -5.17 10.87
C GLN A 244 -5.00 -5.93 11.17
N ILE A 245 -3.87 -5.20 11.09
CA ILE A 245 -2.56 -5.67 11.54
C ILE A 245 -2.01 -4.56 12.45
N ASP A 246 -2.50 -4.50 13.69
CA ASP A 246 -2.44 -3.33 14.53
C ASP A 246 -2.00 -3.62 15.99
N GLY A 247 -1.47 -4.80 16.27
CA GLY A 247 -1.06 -5.18 17.62
C GLY A 247 -2.19 -5.18 18.64
N GLY A 248 -3.45 -5.32 18.17
CA GLY A 248 -4.66 -5.37 18.99
C GLY A 248 -5.25 -3.99 19.31
N TYR A 249 -4.79 -2.91 18.68
CA TYR A 249 -5.27 -1.54 18.93
C TYR A 249 -6.78 -1.41 18.78
N MET A 250 -7.36 -2.00 17.74
CA MET A 250 -8.81 -1.95 17.45
C MET A 250 -9.66 -2.96 18.24
N ALA A 251 -9.03 -3.80 19.07
CA ALA A 251 -9.75 -4.77 19.90
C ALA A 251 -10.15 -4.23 21.28
N LEU A 252 -9.77 -2.99 21.62
CA LEU A 252 -10.04 -2.33 22.89
C LEU A 252 -11.40 -1.64 22.91
#